data_43d83d047a7299a7e177a7e8301a61af
#
_entry.id   43d83d047a7299a7e177a7e8301a61af
#
_cell.length_a   1.000
_cell.length_b   1.000
_cell.length_c   1.000
_cell.angle_alpha   90.00
_cell.angle_beta   90.00
_cell.angle_gamma   90.00
#
_symmetry.space_group_name_H-M   'P 1'
#
loop_
_entity.id
_entity.type
_entity.pdbx_description
1 polymer ?
#
loop_
_entity_poly.entity_id
_entity_poly.type
_entity_poly.pdbx_seq_one_letter_code
_entity_poly.pdbx_strand_id
1 'polypeptide(L)'
;RTESFLTDTHGRDHITHAELAVTNDGKFLGFKNETIANLGAYARVFGTVTPTYLFGPCATGVYVMPAAYSNVKAVYTNTAPVDAYRGAGRPEATYTIERIVDKAAIELGMDPIEIRMKNFPTEFPFKQTLVHQVDSGDYVAGLKKAKEMADYDGFAARKQDSESRGKLR
;
A
#
# COMPACT_ATOMS: atom_id res chain seq x y z
N ARG A 1 -2.42 -2.73 -32.04
CA ARG A 1 -2.86 -2.44 -30.66
C ARG A 1 -3.42 -3.67 -29.95
N THR A 2 -4.31 -4.42 -30.61
CA THR A 2 -4.95 -5.59 -30.00
C THR A 2 -3.94 -6.69 -29.69
N GLU A 3 -2.98 -6.89 -30.58
CA GLU A 3 -1.90 -7.87 -30.41
C GLU A 3 -1.04 -7.58 -29.17
N SER A 4 -0.79 -6.30 -28.88
CA SER A 4 0.00 -5.89 -27.70
C SER A 4 -0.66 -6.30 -26.39
N PHE A 5 -1.98 -6.33 -26.30
CA PHE A 5 -2.68 -6.84 -25.12
C PHE A 5 -2.57 -8.35 -24.92
N LEU A 6 -2.21 -9.08 -25.97
CA LEU A 6 -2.06 -10.54 -25.93
C LEU A 6 -0.60 -10.98 -25.77
N THR A 7 0.36 -10.17 -26.23
CA THR A 7 1.76 -10.59 -26.38
C THR A 7 2.75 -9.76 -25.57
N ASP A 8 2.47 -8.48 -25.33
CA ASP A 8 3.37 -7.63 -24.57
C ASP A 8 3.26 -7.93 -23.07
N THR A 9 4.30 -7.57 -22.33
CA THR A 9 4.32 -7.75 -20.89
C THR A 9 3.35 -6.80 -20.20
N HIS A 10 2.68 -7.31 -19.18
CA HIS A 10 1.79 -6.55 -18.30
C HIS A 10 2.46 -6.29 -16.96
N GLY A 11 1.99 -5.32 -16.21
CA GLY A 11 2.39 -5.07 -14.82
C GLY A 11 1.26 -5.39 -13.86
N ARG A 12 1.61 -5.81 -12.65
CA ARG A 12 0.73 -5.89 -11.48
C ARG A 12 -0.47 -6.83 -11.62
N ASP A 13 -0.26 -8.07 -11.23
CA ASP A 13 -1.34 -9.04 -11.12
C ASP A 13 -1.15 -9.85 -9.84
N HIS A 14 -1.69 -9.35 -8.74
CA HIS A 14 -1.58 -9.91 -7.41
C HIS A 14 -2.95 -10.15 -6.80
N ILE A 15 -3.12 -11.29 -6.14
CA ILE A 15 -4.20 -11.54 -5.19
C ILE A 15 -3.57 -11.56 -3.80
N THR A 16 -3.90 -10.59 -2.97
CA THR A 16 -3.30 -10.42 -1.65
C THR A 16 -4.35 -10.50 -0.56
N HIS A 17 -4.14 -11.41 0.40
CA HIS A 17 -4.83 -11.41 1.67
C HIS A 17 -3.97 -10.70 2.69
N ALA A 18 -4.51 -9.67 3.35
CA ALA A 18 -3.78 -8.87 4.33
C ALA A 18 -4.53 -8.81 5.66
N GLU A 19 -3.76 -8.87 6.74
CA GLU A 19 -4.26 -8.77 8.12
C GLU A 19 -3.44 -7.71 8.86
N LEU A 20 -4.12 -6.86 9.64
CA LEU A 20 -3.50 -5.85 10.50
C LEU A 20 -3.96 -6.05 11.94
N ALA A 21 -3.03 -6.32 12.84
CA ALA A 21 -3.28 -6.29 14.27
C ALA A 21 -3.11 -4.86 14.79
N VAL A 22 -4.13 -4.35 15.44
CA VAL A 22 -4.18 -2.98 15.93
C VAL A 22 -4.87 -2.92 17.30
N THR A 23 -4.40 -2.05 18.17
CA THR A 23 -5.05 -1.79 19.47
C THR A 23 -6.33 -0.96 19.28
N ASN A 24 -7.23 -0.98 20.27
CA ASN A 24 -8.45 -0.17 20.22
C ASN A 24 -8.21 1.33 20.11
N ASP A 25 -7.02 1.79 20.51
CA ASP A 25 -6.59 3.20 20.36
C ASP A 25 -5.81 3.46 19.06
N GLY A 26 -5.74 2.49 18.13
CA GLY A 26 -5.22 2.64 16.79
C GLY A 26 -3.71 2.45 16.64
N LYS A 27 -3.00 1.88 17.62
CA LYS A 27 -1.57 1.57 17.52
C LYS A 27 -1.36 0.23 16.81
N PHE A 28 -0.50 0.19 15.79
CA PHE A 28 -0.20 -1.04 15.04
C PHE A 28 0.67 -1.98 15.87
N LEU A 29 0.29 -3.26 15.87
CA LEU A 29 0.98 -4.34 16.57
C LEU A 29 1.64 -5.32 15.60
N GLY A 30 1.05 -5.53 14.44
CA GLY A 30 1.60 -6.45 13.47
C GLY A 30 0.85 -6.43 12.14
N PHE A 31 1.56 -6.80 11.09
CA PHE A 31 1.04 -6.91 9.74
C PHE A 31 1.39 -8.26 9.11
N LYS A 32 0.41 -8.87 8.45
CA LYS A 32 0.62 -10.10 7.70
C LYS A 32 0.04 -9.93 6.29
N ASN A 33 0.79 -10.38 5.28
CA ASN A 33 0.25 -10.57 3.94
C ASN A 33 0.65 -11.92 3.35
N GLU A 34 -0.30 -12.50 2.62
CA GLU A 34 -0.12 -13.69 1.79
C GLU A 34 -0.59 -13.34 0.38
N THR A 35 0.33 -13.44 -0.58
CA THR A 35 0.13 -12.98 -1.94
C THR A 35 0.34 -14.11 -2.93
N ILE A 36 -0.58 -14.26 -3.86
CA ILE A 36 -0.38 -15.02 -5.10
C ILE A 36 -0.10 -14.02 -6.20
N ALA A 37 1.07 -14.12 -6.83
CA ALA A 37 1.51 -13.23 -7.89
C ALA A 37 1.57 -13.99 -9.22
N ASN A 38 0.85 -13.51 -10.22
CA ASN A 38 0.90 -14.05 -11.57
C ASN A 38 2.19 -13.65 -12.27
N LEU A 39 2.89 -14.63 -12.86
CA LEU A 39 4.05 -14.43 -13.73
C LEU A 39 3.70 -14.44 -15.22
N GLY A 40 2.48 -14.88 -15.55
CA GLY A 40 2.12 -15.20 -16.92
C GLY A 40 2.75 -16.51 -17.42
N ALA A 41 2.80 -16.68 -18.73
CA ALA A 41 3.27 -17.93 -19.34
C ALA A 41 4.79 -18.12 -19.32
N TYR A 42 5.55 -17.02 -19.18
CA TYR A 42 7.01 -17.04 -19.25
C TYR A 42 7.64 -16.14 -18.21
N ALA A 43 8.72 -16.63 -17.55
CA ALA A 43 9.53 -15.79 -16.69
C ALA A 43 10.20 -14.67 -17.49
N ARG A 44 10.04 -13.43 -17.03
CA ARG A 44 10.75 -12.26 -17.54
C ARG A 44 11.82 -11.83 -16.54
N VAL A 45 12.65 -10.88 -16.94
CA VAL A 45 13.85 -10.46 -16.17
C VAL A 45 13.46 -10.03 -14.75
N PHE A 46 12.44 -9.21 -14.59
CA PHE A 46 11.96 -8.74 -13.30
C PHE A 46 10.64 -9.36 -12.85
N GLY A 47 10.08 -10.26 -13.65
CA GLY A 47 8.77 -10.86 -13.37
C GLY A 47 8.70 -11.57 -12.02
N THR A 48 9.78 -12.28 -11.64
CA THR A 48 9.88 -12.96 -10.34
C THR A 48 10.32 -12.02 -9.21
N VAL A 49 11.20 -11.05 -9.51
CA VAL A 49 11.78 -10.14 -8.52
C VAL A 49 10.78 -9.09 -8.05
N THR A 50 9.94 -8.59 -8.96
CA THR A 50 8.94 -7.55 -8.68
C THR A 50 7.97 -7.95 -7.57
N PRO A 51 7.26 -9.11 -7.65
CA PRO A 51 6.30 -9.48 -6.62
C PRO A 51 6.95 -10.00 -5.33
N THR A 52 8.20 -10.42 -5.35
CA THR A 52 8.88 -10.99 -4.19
C THR A 52 9.77 -9.97 -3.51
N TYR A 53 10.95 -9.71 -4.09
CA TYR A 53 12.00 -8.90 -3.48
C TYR A 53 11.68 -7.40 -3.46
N LEU A 54 10.91 -6.90 -4.43
CA LEU A 54 10.55 -5.47 -4.50
C LEU A 54 9.21 -5.14 -3.83
N PHE A 55 8.34 -6.12 -3.64
CA PHE A 55 7.06 -5.98 -2.96
C PHE A 55 7.17 -6.29 -1.45
N GLY A 56 7.62 -7.50 -1.10
CA GLY A 56 7.61 -7.99 0.27
C GLY A 56 8.34 -7.08 1.27
N PRO A 57 9.59 -6.66 1.02
CA PRO A 57 10.31 -5.75 1.90
C PRO A 57 9.64 -4.39 2.13
N CYS A 58 8.81 -3.93 1.19
CA CYS A 58 8.10 -2.66 1.30
C CYS A 58 6.70 -2.79 1.93
N ALA A 59 6.27 -4.00 2.29
CA ALA A 59 4.88 -4.28 2.63
C ALA A 59 4.38 -3.58 3.91
N THR A 60 5.27 -3.15 4.81
CA THR A 60 4.90 -2.38 6.01
C THR A 60 4.82 -0.86 5.76
N GLY A 61 5.13 -0.41 4.54
CA GLY A 61 5.17 1.02 4.24
C GLY A 61 6.16 1.78 5.12
N VAL A 62 5.78 2.95 5.58
CA VAL A 62 6.59 3.81 6.48
C VAL A 62 6.22 3.64 7.95
N TYR A 63 5.30 2.76 8.28
CA TYR A 63 4.75 2.65 9.62
C TYR A 63 5.63 1.86 10.57
N VAL A 64 5.59 2.26 11.85
CA VAL A 64 6.15 1.46 12.94
C VAL A 64 5.30 0.21 13.12
N MET A 65 5.89 -0.94 12.82
CA MET A 65 5.22 -2.23 12.81
C MET A 65 6.09 -3.24 13.60
N PRO A 66 5.77 -3.54 14.87
CA PRO A 66 6.61 -4.41 15.71
C PRO A 66 6.79 -5.82 15.17
N ALA A 67 5.77 -6.36 14.49
CA ALA A 67 5.81 -7.68 13.86
C ALA A 67 5.31 -7.60 12.42
N ALA A 68 5.97 -8.31 11.52
CA ALA A 68 5.53 -8.38 10.13
C ALA A 68 5.86 -9.75 9.52
N TYR A 69 4.92 -10.23 8.70
CA TYR A 69 5.08 -11.43 7.90
C TYR A 69 4.61 -11.16 6.48
N SER A 70 5.45 -11.48 5.51
CA SER A 70 5.12 -11.37 4.09
C SER A 70 5.49 -12.66 3.38
N ASN A 71 4.52 -13.29 2.75
CA ASN A 71 4.70 -14.50 1.94
C ASN A 71 4.14 -14.28 0.54
N VAL A 72 4.95 -14.57 -0.48
CA VAL A 72 4.55 -14.45 -1.88
C VAL A 72 4.76 -15.78 -2.59
N LYS A 73 3.70 -16.27 -3.21
CA LYS A 73 3.74 -17.41 -4.14
C LYS A 73 3.62 -16.88 -5.56
N ALA A 74 4.74 -16.90 -6.29
CA ALA A 74 4.75 -16.56 -7.70
C ALA A 74 4.34 -17.79 -8.52
N VAL A 75 3.35 -17.64 -9.39
CA VAL A 75 2.75 -18.74 -10.16
C VAL A 75 2.76 -18.45 -11.65
N TYR A 76 3.05 -19.48 -12.44
CA TYR A 76 2.87 -19.41 -13.89
C TYR A 76 1.41 -19.64 -14.26
N THR A 77 0.97 -18.94 -15.29
CA THR A 77 -0.36 -19.06 -15.87
C THR A 77 -0.28 -19.02 -17.39
N ASN A 78 -1.40 -19.16 -18.08
CA ASN A 78 -1.47 -19.07 -19.54
C ASN A 78 -1.80 -17.65 -20.05
N THR A 79 -1.55 -16.63 -19.23
CA THR A 79 -1.74 -15.23 -19.62
C THR A 79 -0.47 -14.63 -20.23
N ALA A 80 -0.56 -13.41 -20.77
CA ALA A 80 0.61 -12.66 -21.16
C ALA A 80 1.60 -12.53 -20.00
N PRO A 81 2.93 -12.51 -20.24
CA PRO A 81 3.92 -12.41 -19.18
C PRO A 81 3.76 -11.15 -18.35
N VAL A 82 3.98 -11.26 -17.04
CA VAL A 82 4.00 -10.15 -16.13
C VAL A 82 5.45 -9.75 -15.85
N ASP A 83 5.76 -8.46 -15.91
CA ASP A 83 7.08 -7.92 -15.63
C ASP A 83 6.98 -6.58 -14.91
N ALA A 84 8.11 -5.92 -14.70
CA ALA A 84 8.16 -4.66 -14.00
C ALA A 84 7.39 -3.55 -14.74
N TYR A 85 6.50 -2.90 -14.03
CA TYR A 85 5.98 -1.59 -14.41
C TYR A 85 6.50 -0.54 -13.41
N ARG A 86 6.51 0.73 -13.80
CA ARG A 86 7.07 1.83 -12.99
C ARG A 86 6.69 1.71 -11.50
N GLY A 87 7.70 1.69 -10.62
CA GLY A 87 7.58 1.45 -9.18
C GLY A 87 7.83 0.00 -8.76
N ALA A 88 7.62 -0.98 -9.67
CA ALA A 88 8.04 -2.38 -9.56
C ALA A 88 7.85 -2.98 -8.15
N GLY A 89 6.64 -3.39 -7.78
CA GLY A 89 6.32 -3.97 -6.48
C GLY A 89 5.99 -2.96 -5.38
N ARG A 90 6.55 -1.76 -5.42
CA ARG A 90 6.28 -0.71 -4.43
C ARG A 90 4.85 -0.15 -4.51
N PRO A 91 4.26 0.10 -5.69
CA PRO A 91 2.86 0.50 -5.77
C PRO A 91 1.90 -0.55 -5.20
N GLU A 92 2.16 -1.82 -5.44
CA GLU A 92 1.38 -2.93 -4.92
C GLU A 92 1.47 -3.03 -3.39
N ALA A 93 2.68 -2.84 -2.85
CA ALA A 93 2.91 -2.79 -1.41
C ALA A 93 2.18 -1.59 -0.78
N THR A 94 2.34 -0.41 -1.36
CA THR A 94 1.66 0.82 -0.91
C THR A 94 0.15 0.65 -0.94
N TYR A 95 -0.40 0.13 -2.05
CA TYR A 95 -1.85 -0.11 -2.14
C TYR A 95 -2.33 -1.05 -1.03
N THR A 96 -1.62 -2.15 -0.78
CA THR A 96 -2.01 -3.13 0.22
C THR A 96 -2.02 -2.54 1.62
N ILE A 97 -0.93 -1.87 2.04
CA ILE A 97 -0.83 -1.33 3.39
C ILE A 97 -1.78 -0.15 3.61
N GLU A 98 -1.89 0.77 2.64
CA GLU A 98 -2.74 1.94 2.79
C GLU A 98 -4.24 1.58 2.82
N ARG A 99 -4.65 0.56 2.04
CA ARG A 99 -6.04 0.06 2.06
C ARG A 99 -6.40 -0.60 3.38
N ILE A 100 -5.51 -1.37 3.98
CA ILE A 100 -5.81 -2.01 5.27
C ILE A 100 -5.76 -1.00 6.42
N VAL A 101 -4.92 0.04 6.34
CA VAL A 101 -4.91 1.16 7.29
C VAL A 101 -6.22 1.94 7.22
N ASP A 102 -6.73 2.25 6.02
CA ASP A 102 -8.05 2.88 5.86
C ASP A 102 -9.17 2.01 6.46
N LYS A 103 -9.12 0.70 6.21
CA LYS A 103 -10.10 -0.22 6.79
C LYS A 103 -10.03 -0.23 8.31
N ALA A 104 -8.84 -0.25 8.90
CA ALA A 104 -8.67 -0.18 10.35
C ALA A 104 -9.23 1.13 10.93
N ALA A 105 -8.99 2.26 10.26
CA ALA A 105 -9.56 3.54 10.68
C ALA A 105 -11.11 3.51 10.70
N ILE A 106 -11.72 2.94 9.66
CA ILE A 106 -13.18 2.79 9.58
C ILE A 106 -13.71 1.90 10.71
N GLU A 107 -13.11 0.72 10.92
CA GLU A 107 -13.53 -0.24 11.94
C GLU A 107 -13.38 0.30 13.38
N LEU A 108 -12.38 1.16 13.61
CA LEU A 108 -12.15 1.82 14.90
C LEU A 108 -12.93 3.13 15.06
N GLY A 109 -13.59 3.63 14.02
CA GLY A 109 -14.23 4.95 14.03
C GLY A 109 -13.23 6.11 14.18
N MET A 110 -11.98 5.91 13.72
CA MET A 110 -10.91 6.91 13.79
C MET A 110 -10.77 7.68 12.47
N ASP A 111 -10.27 8.91 12.57
CA ASP A 111 -9.85 9.65 11.38
C ASP A 111 -8.66 8.96 10.69
N PRO A 112 -8.70 8.76 9.34
CA PRO A 112 -7.61 8.10 8.61
C PRO A 112 -6.27 8.83 8.69
N ILE A 113 -6.27 10.14 8.93
CA ILE A 113 -5.04 10.92 9.15
C ILE A 113 -4.50 10.66 10.55
N GLU A 114 -5.37 10.63 11.55
CA GLU A 114 -4.99 10.40 12.95
C GLU A 114 -4.31 9.04 13.15
N ILE A 115 -4.90 7.96 12.62
CA ILE A 115 -4.32 6.62 12.72
C ILE A 115 -2.93 6.54 12.07
N ARG A 116 -2.72 7.25 10.95
CA ARG A 116 -1.41 7.33 10.28
C ARG A 116 -0.39 8.09 11.12
N MET A 117 -0.74 9.27 11.63
CA MET A 117 0.14 10.08 12.48
C MET A 117 0.60 9.33 13.72
N LYS A 118 -0.28 8.53 14.32
CA LYS A 118 0.02 7.71 15.51
C LYS A 118 1.08 6.64 15.25
N ASN A 119 1.20 6.19 14.01
CA ASN A 119 2.03 5.06 13.65
C ASN A 119 3.26 5.42 12.78
N PHE A 120 3.54 6.69 12.58
CA PHE A 120 4.77 7.12 11.93
C PHE A 120 5.97 7.02 12.88
N PRO A 121 7.17 6.70 12.37
CA PRO A 121 8.39 6.80 13.15
C PRO A 121 8.71 8.25 13.50
N THR A 122 9.20 8.45 14.71
CA THR A 122 9.61 9.76 15.24
C THR A 122 11.12 9.90 15.40
N GLU A 123 11.82 8.77 15.31
CA GLU A 123 13.29 8.72 15.45
C GLU A 123 13.90 8.07 14.20
N PHE A 124 15.05 8.58 13.78
CA PHE A 124 15.76 8.12 12.59
C PHE A 124 17.27 7.92 12.90
N PRO A 125 17.94 6.96 12.23
CA PRO A 125 17.40 6.05 11.24
C PRO A 125 16.41 5.04 11.86
N PHE A 126 15.30 4.78 11.18
CA PHE A 126 14.28 3.82 11.58
C PHE A 126 14.45 2.52 10.81
N LYS A 127 14.68 1.41 11.52
CA LYS A 127 14.74 0.08 10.91
C LYS A 127 13.35 -0.54 10.87
N GLN A 128 12.86 -0.80 9.66
CA GLN A 128 11.61 -1.53 9.48
C GLN A 128 11.75 -3.01 9.84
N THR A 129 10.65 -3.61 10.23
CA THR A 129 10.62 -5.02 10.68
C THR A 129 10.98 -6.01 9.59
N LEU A 130 10.67 -5.69 8.32
CA LEU A 130 11.03 -6.57 7.21
C LEU A 130 12.51 -6.39 6.80
N VAL A 131 12.82 -5.50 5.89
CA VAL A 131 14.19 -5.41 5.36
C VAL A 131 14.72 -3.97 5.35
N HIS A 132 13.88 -3.00 5.04
CA HIS A 132 14.34 -1.66 4.77
C HIS A 132 14.68 -0.86 6.04
N GLN A 133 15.57 0.10 5.86
CA GLN A 133 15.85 1.14 6.83
C GLN A 133 15.49 2.48 6.21
N VAL A 134 14.82 3.31 6.98
CA VAL A 134 14.50 4.70 6.65
C VAL A 134 15.51 5.58 7.35
N ASP A 135 16.30 6.31 6.60
CA ASP A 135 17.43 7.09 7.10
C ASP A 135 16.99 8.42 7.71
N SER A 136 15.95 9.03 7.15
CA SER A 136 15.47 10.35 7.56
C SER A 136 14.01 10.58 7.12
N GLY A 137 13.36 11.59 7.70
CA GLY A 137 12.04 12.03 7.27
C GLY A 137 11.28 12.81 8.33
N ASP A 138 10.26 13.54 7.90
CA ASP A 138 9.23 14.12 8.75
C ASP A 138 7.87 13.83 8.13
N TYR A 139 7.38 12.63 8.39
CA TYR A 139 6.12 12.15 7.83
C TYR A 139 4.91 12.90 8.39
N VAL A 140 5.00 13.34 9.65
CA VAL A 140 3.93 14.09 10.31
C VAL A 140 3.79 15.47 9.65
N ALA A 141 4.90 16.19 9.43
CA ALA A 141 4.85 17.49 8.75
C ALA A 141 4.37 17.35 7.31
N GLY A 142 4.86 16.32 6.58
CA GLY A 142 4.41 16.03 5.21
C GLY A 142 2.91 15.77 5.14
N LEU A 143 2.37 14.94 6.04
CA LEU A 143 0.92 14.64 6.07
C LEU A 143 0.10 15.86 6.47
N LYS A 144 0.55 16.66 7.46
CA LYS A 144 -0.11 17.92 7.82
C LYS A 144 -0.17 18.89 6.63
N LYS A 145 0.93 19.00 5.87
CA LYS A 145 0.95 19.86 4.69
C LYS A 145 0.02 19.36 3.60
N ALA A 146 -0.03 18.06 3.35
CA ALA A 146 -0.97 17.46 2.40
C ALA A 146 -2.43 17.69 2.83
N LYS A 147 -2.74 17.55 4.12
CA LYS A 147 -4.06 17.83 4.70
C LYS A 147 -4.50 19.28 4.44
N GLU A 148 -3.60 20.23 4.70
CA GLU A 148 -3.83 21.66 4.43
C GLU A 148 -4.08 21.92 2.94
N MET A 149 -3.20 21.43 2.06
CA MET A 149 -3.30 21.64 0.62
C MET A 149 -4.56 21.03 0.00
N ALA A 150 -5.05 19.93 0.55
CA ALA A 150 -6.27 19.27 0.12
C ALA A 150 -7.54 19.92 0.70
N ASP A 151 -7.40 20.90 1.59
CA ASP A 151 -8.52 21.43 2.39
C ASP A 151 -9.37 20.28 2.97
N TYR A 152 -8.69 19.36 3.64
CA TYR A 152 -9.33 18.15 4.16
C TYR A 152 -10.47 18.45 5.12
N ASP A 153 -10.29 19.40 6.01
CA ASP A 153 -11.29 19.79 7.01
C ASP A 153 -12.53 20.44 6.37
N GLY A 154 -12.41 21.06 5.18
CA GLY A 154 -13.50 21.59 4.38
C GLY A 154 -14.27 20.54 3.56
N PHE A 155 -13.85 19.25 3.59
CA PHE A 155 -14.44 18.22 2.74
C PHE A 155 -15.94 18.02 2.98
N ALA A 156 -16.40 18.02 4.23
CA ALA A 156 -17.82 17.83 4.55
C ALA A 156 -18.71 18.93 3.94
N ALA A 157 -18.27 20.17 4.02
CA ALA A 157 -18.99 21.32 3.42
C ALA A 157 -19.01 21.22 1.88
N ARG A 158 -17.88 20.85 1.26
CA ARG A 158 -17.81 20.66 -0.20
C ARG A 158 -18.68 19.49 -0.67
N LYS A 159 -18.76 18.43 0.11
CA LYS A 159 -19.63 17.27 -0.15
C LYS A 159 -21.09 17.72 -0.15
N GLN A 160 -21.53 18.40 0.91
CA GLN A 160 -22.90 18.89 1.05
C GLN A 160 -23.30 19.85 -0.10
N ASP A 161 -22.41 20.78 -0.47
CA ASP A 161 -22.62 21.68 -1.60
C ASP A 161 -22.74 20.90 -2.93
N SER A 162 -21.92 19.88 -3.16
CA SER A 162 -22.01 19.04 -4.36
C SER A 162 -23.32 18.25 -4.42
N GLU A 163 -23.73 17.67 -3.29
CA GLU A 163 -24.99 16.93 -3.19
C GLU A 163 -26.20 17.83 -3.42
N SER A 164 -26.19 19.06 -2.90
CA SER A 164 -27.25 20.04 -3.12
C SER A 164 -27.41 20.41 -4.60
N ARG A 165 -26.37 20.30 -5.39
CA ARG A 165 -26.34 20.53 -6.84
C ARG A 165 -26.57 19.26 -7.67
N GLY A 166 -26.97 18.14 -7.03
CA GLY A 166 -27.19 16.85 -7.68
C GLY A 166 -25.92 16.18 -8.23
N LYS A 167 -24.74 16.53 -7.71
CA LYS A 167 -23.47 15.93 -8.11
C LYS A 167 -23.04 14.88 -7.11
N LEU A 168 -22.50 13.77 -7.61
CA LEU A 168 -21.85 12.76 -6.79
C LEU A 168 -20.49 13.27 -6.27
N ARG A 169 -20.16 12.85 -5.05
CA ARG A 169 -18.87 13.09 -4.45
C ARG A 169 -18.42 11.95 -3.54
#